data_c1596408320241d7ec9bbc790c1a3b5c
#
_entry.id   c1596408320241d7ec9bbc790c1a3b5c
#
_cell.length_a   1.000
_cell.length_b   1.000
_cell.length_c   1.000
_cell.angle_alpha   90.00
_cell.angle_beta   90.00
_cell.angle_gamma   90.00
#
_symmetry.space_group_name_H-M   'P 1'
#
loop_
_entity.id
_entity.type
_entity.pdbx_description
1 polymer ?
#
loop_
_entity_poly.entity_id
_entity_poly.type
_entity_poly.pdbx_seq_one_letter_code
_entity_poly.pdbx_strand_id
1 'polypeptide(L)'
;MSVTPLTARPADFPLDRGKVALLVIDMQRDFIEEGGFGAALGNDVSRLRAIIPTVSRLLDGFRAAGLPVLHTRECHAPDLSDCPPAKRLRGAPSLRIGDPGPMGRILIAGEPGAEILPELAPLPGETVIDKPGKGAFY
;
A
#
# COMPACT_ATOMS: atom_id res chain seq x y z
N MET A 1 -4.06 -8.53 -30.66
CA MET A 1 -3.47 -7.94 -29.44
C MET A 1 -3.22 -6.47 -29.73
N SER A 2 -3.79 -5.56 -28.97
CA SER A 2 -3.64 -4.11 -29.20
C SER A 2 -2.48 -3.60 -28.37
N VAL A 3 -1.36 -3.31 -29.03
CA VAL A 3 -0.22 -2.63 -28.41
C VAL A 3 -0.43 -1.13 -28.57
N THR A 4 -0.41 -0.40 -27.46
CA THR A 4 -0.53 1.06 -27.43
C THR A 4 0.81 1.64 -27.03
N PRO A 5 1.44 2.50 -27.83
CA PRO A 5 2.67 3.16 -27.41
C PRO A 5 2.35 4.16 -26.29
N LEU A 6 3.09 4.05 -25.18
CA LEU A 6 3.12 5.08 -24.14
C LEU A 6 4.36 5.95 -24.35
N THR A 7 4.17 7.25 -24.46
CA THR A 7 5.29 8.19 -24.48
C THR A 7 6.03 8.13 -23.14
N ALA A 8 7.28 7.67 -23.19
CA ALA A 8 8.12 7.48 -22.02
C ALA A 8 9.56 7.91 -22.30
N ARG A 9 10.40 7.98 -21.28
CA ARG A 9 11.83 8.24 -21.41
C ARG A 9 12.62 7.04 -20.91
N PRO A 10 13.72 6.65 -21.55
CA PRO A 10 14.40 7.28 -22.69
C PRO A 10 13.76 7.00 -24.06
N ALA A 11 12.75 6.12 -24.14
CA ALA A 11 12.06 5.75 -25.38
C ALA A 11 10.60 5.40 -25.09
N ASP A 12 9.74 5.45 -26.11
CA ASP A 12 8.36 5.03 -25.98
C ASP A 12 8.26 3.56 -25.57
N PHE A 13 7.31 3.27 -24.68
CA PHE A 13 7.07 1.93 -24.15
C PHE A 13 5.87 1.29 -24.87
N PRO A 14 6.05 0.11 -25.50
CA PRO A 14 4.95 -0.62 -26.13
C PRO A 14 4.11 -1.32 -25.05
N LEU A 15 2.97 -0.75 -24.68
CA LEU A 15 2.06 -1.35 -23.70
C LEU A 15 1.15 -2.36 -24.37
N ASP A 16 1.29 -3.64 -24.01
CA ASP A 16 0.33 -4.69 -24.37
C ASP A 16 -0.72 -4.79 -23.26
N ARG A 17 -1.94 -4.33 -23.57
CA ARG A 17 -3.05 -4.35 -22.61
C ARG A 17 -3.40 -5.75 -22.08
N GLY A 18 -3.08 -6.81 -22.83
CA GLY A 18 -3.29 -8.19 -22.39
C GLY A 18 -2.27 -8.68 -21.35
N LYS A 19 -1.23 -7.87 -21.06
CA LYS A 19 -0.11 -8.23 -20.18
C LYS A 19 0.19 -7.19 -19.11
N VAL A 20 -0.79 -6.37 -18.75
CA VAL A 20 -0.63 -5.32 -17.76
C VAL A 20 -1.54 -5.55 -16.56
N ALA A 21 -1.02 -5.27 -15.37
CA ALA A 21 -1.78 -5.22 -14.13
C ALA A 21 -1.41 -3.95 -13.37
N LEU A 22 -2.33 -3.44 -12.56
CA LEU A 22 -2.06 -2.37 -11.61
C LEU A 22 -1.72 -2.98 -10.25
N LEU A 23 -0.56 -2.62 -9.71
CA LEU A 23 -0.18 -2.95 -8.34
C LEU A 23 -0.19 -1.67 -7.50
N VAL A 24 -1.11 -1.60 -6.54
CA VAL A 24 -1.24 -0.50 -5.58
C VAL A 24 -0.53 -0.91 -4.29
N ILE A 25 0.59 -0.26 -4.00
CA ILE A 25 1.51 -0.69 -2.95
C ILE A 25 1.33 0.17 -1.70
N ASP A 26 0.96 -0.50 -0.59
CA ASP A 26 0.98 0.01 0.79
C ASP A 26 0.27 1.37 0.98
N MET A 27 -0.83 1.58 0.25
CA MET A 27 -1.66 2.76 0.41
C MET A 27 -2.53 2.64 1.67
N GLN A 28 -1.87 2.51 2.83
CA GLN A 28 -2.47 2.25 4.13
C GLN A 28 -2.67 3.52 4.96
N ARG A 29 -3.67 3.49 5.83
CA ARG A 29 -4.03 4.59 6.72
C ARG A 29 -2.88 5.00 7.63
N ASP A 30 -2.18 4.03 8.20
CA ASP A 30 -1.01 4.26 9.07
C ASP A 30 0.09 5.06 8.40
N PHE A 31 0.28 4.92 7.08
CA PHE A 31 1.33 5.64 6.36
C PHE A 31 0.89 7.01 5.84
N ILE A 32 -0.40 7.18 5.54
CA ILE A 32 -0.87 8.25 4.67
C ILE A 32 -1.83 9.22 5.38
N GLU A 33 -2.57 8.75 6.39
CA GLU A 33 -3.48 9.64 7.13
C GLU A 33 -2.75 10.48 8.18
N GLU A 34 -3.24 11.71 8.39
CA GLU A 34 -2.71 12.60 9.44
C GLU A 34 -2.84 12.03 10.84
N GLY A 35 -3.82 11.14 11.06
CA GLY A 35 -4.00 10.39 12.30
C GLY A 35 -3.21 9.08 12.36
N GLY A 36 -2.42 8.72 11.36
CA GLY A 36 -1.64 7.50 11.31
C GLY A 36 -0.31 7.58 12.06
N PHE A 37 0.34 6.41 12.24
CA PHE A 37 1.61 6.39 12.95
C PHE A 37 2.73 7.11 12.17
N GLY A 38 2.67 7.15 10.84
CA GLY A 38 3.64 7.89 10.02
C GLY A 38 3.67 9.37 10.36
N ALA A 39 2.49 9.99 10.52
CA ALA A 39 2.38 11.38 10.99
C ALA A 39 2.84 11.51 12.45
N ALA A 40 2.52 10.55 13.31
CA ALA A 40 2.96 10.55 14.71
C ALA A 40 4.49 10.45 14.86
N LEU A 41 5.19 9.88 13.87
CA LEU A 41 6.65 9.89 13.76
C LEU A 41 7.22 11.22 13.25
N GLY A 42 6.37 12.19 12.90
CA GLY A 42 6.77 13.49 12.37
C GLY A 42 6.96 13.54 10.86
N ASN A 43 6.50 12.54 10.11
CA ASN A 43 6.55 12.56 8.66
C ASN A 43 5.53 13.55 8.08
N ASP A 44 5.94 14.29 7.04
CA ASP A 44 5.01 15.09 6.25
C ASP A 44 4.20 14.18 5.31
N VAL A 45 3.03 13.77 5.76
CA VAL A 45 2.13 12.89 4.98
C VAL A 45 1.38 13.64 3.86
N SER A 46 1.44 14.96 3.80
CA SER A 46 0.72 15.75 2.79
C SER A 46 1.12 15.37 1.35
N ARG A 47 2.41 15.10 1.14
CA ARG A 47 2.95 14.64 -0.16
C ARG A 47 2.42 13.27 -0.56
N LEU A 48 2.29 12.36 0.41
CA LEU A 48 1.71 11.04 0.18
C LEU A 48 0.21 11.16 -0.13
N ARG A 49 -0.51 12.01 0.60
CA ARG A 49 -1.93 12.29 0.34
C ARG A 49 -2.16 12.91 -1.03
N ALA A 50 -1.25 13.73 -1.52
CA ALA A 50 -1.36 14.38 -2.81
C ALA A 50 -1.46 13.42 -4.01
N ILE A 51 -1.00 12.16 -3.87
CA ILE A 51 -1.09 11.16 -4.95
C ILE A 51 -2.44 10.42 -4.97
N ILE A 52 -3.25 10.48 -3.91
CA ILE A 52 -4.52 9.73 -3.78
C ILE A 52 -5.43 9.94 -5.02
N PRO A 53 -5.68 11.18 -5.50
CA PRO A 53 -6.53 11.37 -6.68
C PRO A 53 -5.97 10.73 -7.96
N THR A 54 -4.64 10.65 -8.08
CA THR A 54 -4.00 10.00 -9.24
C THR A 54 -4.13 8.49 -9.16
N VAL A 55 -3.92 7.90 -7.97
CA VAL A 55 -4.10 6.46 -7.75
C VAL A 55 -5.57 6.06 -7.96
N SER A 56 -6.52 6.86 -7.46
CA SER A 56 -7.95 6.63 -7.68
C SER A 56 -8.29 6.59 -9.18
N ARG A 57 -7.81 7.56 -9.97
CA ARG A 57 -8.02 7.56 -11.44
C ARG A 57 -7.41 6.34 -12.13
N LEU A 58 -6.25 5.87 -11.67
CA LEU A 58 -5.64 4.64 -12.19
C LEU A 58 -6.50 3.43 -11.88
N LEU A 59 -6.99 3.31 -10.65
CA LEU A 59 -7.92 2.26 -10.24
C LEU A 59 -9.17 2.25 -11.11
N ASP A 60 -9.81 3.40 -11.28
CA ASP A 60 -11.02 3.54 -12.10
C ASP A 60 -10.75 3.11 -13.56
N GLY A 61 -9.62 3.54 -14.13
CA GLY A 61 -9.23 3.19 -15.49
C GLY A 61 -9.00 1.69 -15.68
N PHE A 62 -8.27 1.05 -14.76
CA PHE A 62 -8.01 -0.38 -14.81
C PHE A 62 -9.28 -1.21 -14.58
N ARG A 63 -10.12 -0.81 -13.63
CA ARG A 63 -11.42 -1.43 -13.34
C ARG A 63 -12.37 -1.34 -14.54
N ALA A 64 -12.49 -0.14 -15.13
CA ALA A 64 -13.32 0.07 -16.32
C ALA A 64 -12.85 -0.75 -17.53
N ALA A 65 -11.54 -0.98 -17.63
CA ALA A 65 -10.95 -1.81 -18.69
C ALA A 65 -10.98 -3.31 -18.40
N GLY A 66 -11.47 -3.76 -17.25
CA GLY A 66 -11.46 -5.15 -16.81
C GLY A 66 -10.04 -5.71 -16.63
N LEU A 67 -9.08 -4.86 -16.33
CA LEU A 67 -7.68 -5.25 -16.13
C LEU A 67 -7.40 -5.62 -14.67
N PRO A 68 -6.44 -6.53 -14.41
CA PRO A 68 -6.13 -6.95 -13.05
C PRO A 68 -5.67 -5.79 -12.17
N VAL A 69 -6.21 -5.73 -10.94
CA VAL A 69 -5.79 -4.85 -9.87
C VAL A 69 -5.37 -5.68 -8.66
N LEU A 70 -4.22 -5.37 -8.11
CA LEU A 70 -3.68 -5.99 -6.91
C LEU A 70 -3.31 -4.89 -5.91
N HIS A 71 -3.51 -5.18 -4.63
CA HIS A 71 -3.11 -4.29 -3.54
C HIS A 71 -2.13 -5.00 -2.62
N THR A 72 -1.22 -4.27 -2.00
CA THR A 72 -0.40 -4.79 -0.90
C THR A 72 -0.66 -4.02 0.37
N ARG A 73 -0.53 -4.72 1.51
CA ARG A 73 -0.50 -4.12 2.85
C ARG A 73 0.73 -4.64 3.59
N GLU A 74 1.53 -3.75 4.17
CA GLU A 74 2.51 -4.16 5.16
C GLU A 74 1.79 -4.36 6.49
N CYS A 75 1.67 -5.59 6.94
CA CYS A 75 1.09 -5.89 8.25
C CYS A 75 1.66 -7.20 8.81
N HIS A 76 1.51 -7.35 10.12
CA HIS A 76 2.04 -8.47 10.88
C HIS A 76 0.93 -9.21 11.62
N ALA A 77 1.18 -10.49 11.93
CA ALA A 77 0.31 -11.28 12.79
C ALA A 77 0.17 -10.63 14.18
N PRO A 78 -1.00 -10.77 14.84
CA PRO A 78 -1.24 -10.17 16.16
C PRO A 78 -0.23 -10.58 17.24
N ASP A 79 0.34 -11.76 17.14
CA ASP A 79 1.39 -12.28 18.04
C ASP A 79 2.81 -11.91 17.62
N LEU A 80 2.97 -11.22 16.49
CA LEU A 80 4.26 -10.82 15.91
C LEU A 80 5.18 -12.00 15.55
N SER A 81 4.65 -13.21 15.39
CA SER A 81 5.43 -14.41 15.02
C SER A 81 6.15 -14.28 13.67
N ASP A 82 5.62 -13.43 12.79
CA ASP A 82 6.16 -13.13 11.46
C ASP A 82 7.05 -11.87 11.42
N CYS A 83 7.30 -11.21 12.57
CA CYS A 83 8.08 -9.99 12.66
C CYS A 83 9.48 -10.26 13.23
N PRO A 84 10.54 -10.29 12.41
CA PRO A 84 11.89 -10.53 12.91
C PRO A 84 12.33 -9.49 13.93
N PRO A 85 13.10 -9.86 14.98
CA PRO A 85 13.54 -8.93 16.02
C PRO A 85 14.25 -7.69 15.47
N ALA A 86 15.07 -7.83 14.44
CA ALA A 86 15.75 -6.72 13.79
C ALA A 86 14.78 -5.69 13.16
N LYS A 87 13.64 -6.16 12.64
CA LYS A 87 12.58 -5.29 12.09
C LYS A 87 11.81 -4.62 13.22
N ARG A 88 11.44 -5.39 14.24
CA ARG A 88 10.68 -4.90 15.40
C ARG A 88 11.43 -3.84 16.20
N LEU A 89 12.76 -3.97 16.32
CA LEU A 89 13.61 -3.04 17.09
C LEU A 89 14.10 -1.85 16.27
N ARG A 90 13.77 -1.77 14.98
CA ARG A 90 14.17 -0.66 14.12
C ARG A 90 13.37 0.61 14.47
N GLY A 91 14.04 1.76 14.40
CA GLY A 91 13.41 3.06 14.57
C GLY A 91 13.43 3.58 16.00
N ALA A 92 12.47 4.45 16.31
CA ALA A 92 12.35 5.08 17.63
C ALA A 92 12.04 4.05 18.73
N PRO A 93 12.38 4.35 20.00
CA PRO A 93 12.06 3.47 21.13
C PRO A 93 10.56 3.28 21.36
N SER A 94 9.75 4.18 20.84
CA SER A 94 8.28 4.17 20.87
C SER A 94 7.74 4.13 19.43
N LEU A 95 6.47 3.75 19.27
CA LEU A 95 5.81 3.62 17.98
C LEU A 95 6.48 2.58 17.05
N ARG A 96 6.84 1.44 17.62
CA ARG A 96 7.33 0.28 16.88
C ARG A 96 6.17 -0.56 16.37
N ILE A 97 6.48 -1.45 15.44
CA ILE A 97 5.51 -2.45 14.97
C ILE A 97 4.96 -3.23 16.17
N GLY A 98 3.65 -3.28 16.29
CA GLY A 98 2.93 -3.94 17.37
C GLY A 98 2.69 -3.09 18.62
N ASP A 99 3.34 -1.94 18.77
CA ASP A 99 3.04 -1.00 19.87
C ASP A 99 1.65 -0.37 19.68
N PRO A 100 1.01 0.09 20.75
CA PRO A 100 -0.16 0.95 20.64
C PRO A 100 0.16 2.21 19.84
N GLY A 101 -0.65 2.50 18.84
CA GLY A 101 -0.53 3.66 17.96
C GLY A 101 -1.84 4.44 17.89
N PRO A 102 -1.88 5.52 17.10
CA PRO A 102 -3.08 6.37 16.99
C PRO A 102 -4.30 5.64 16.40
N MET A 103 -4.08 4.62 15.58
CA MET A 103 -5.13 3.86 14.90
C MET A 103 -5.09 2.36 15.25
N GLY A 104 -4.94 2.04 16.54
CA GLY A 104 -4.76 0.67 17.00
C GLY A 104 -3.29 0.27 17.10
N ARG A 105 -3.00 -1.03 17.12
CA ARG A 105 -1.61 -1.51 17.13
C ARG A 105 -0.97 -1.31 15.76
N ILE A 106 0.19 -0.68 15.76
CA ILE A 106 0.91 -0.27 14.54
C ILE A 106 1.21 -1.49 13.64
N LEU A 107 0.75 -1.42 12.39
CA LEU A 107 0.96 -2.43 11.34
C LEU A 107 0.57 -3.86 11.76
N ILE A 108 -0.47 -4.01 12.56
CA ILE A 108 -1.02 -5.32 12.90
C ILE A 108 -2.26 -5.61 12.06
N ALA A 109 -2.33 -6.82 11.50
CA ALA A 109 -3.45 -7.26 10.69
C ALA A 109 -4.77 -7.17 11.49
N GLY A 110 -5.79 -6.57 10.86
CA GLY A 110 -7.09 -6.32 11.51
C GLY A 110 -7.19 -5.02 12.30
N GLU A 111 -6.10 -4.31 12.51
CA GLU A 111 -6.15 -2.99 13.14
C GLU A 111 -6.48 -1.90 12.10
N PRO A 112 -7.21 -0.84 12.49
CA PRO A 112 -7.65 0.20 11.55
C PRO A 112 -6.51 0.87 10.79
N GLY A 113 -5.35 1.07 11.42
CA GLY A 113 -4.18 1.69 10.79
C GLY A 113 -3.57 0.85 9.67
N ALA A 114 -3.63 -0.48 9.78
CA ALA A 114 -3.11 -1.39 8.77
C ALA A 114 -3.98 -1.47 7.49
N GLU A 115 -5.22 -0.97 7.55
CA GLU A 115 -6.14 -1.03 6.42
C GLU A 115 -5.75 -0.05 5.29
N ILE A 116 -6.14 -0.40 4.05
CA ILE A 116 -6.00 0.48 2.89
C ILE A 116 -6.94 1.69 3.08
N LEU A 117 -6.52 2.85 2.58
CA LEU A 117 -7.33 4.07 2.58
C LEU A 117 -8.73 3.80 2.02
N PRO A 118 -9.81 4.29 2.66
CA PRO A 118 -11.17 4.10 2.18
C PRO A 118 -11.38 4.56 0.73
N GLU A 119 -10.71 5.65 0.32
CA GLU A 119 -10.80 6.22 -1.03
C GLU A 119 -10.18 5.29 -2.10
N LEU A 120 -9.34 4.35 -1.69
CA LEU A 120 -8.62 3.41 -2.57
C LEU A 120 -8.97 1.95 -2.25
N ALA A 121 -10.05 1.73 -1.51
CA ALA A 121 -10.44 0.40 -1.03
C ALA A 121 -10.51 -0.62 -2.17
N PRO A 122 -10.01 -1.83 -1.94
CA PRO A 122 -10.16 -2.94 -2.88
C PRO A 122 -11.65 -3.26 -3.13
N LEU A 123 -11.99 -3.57 -4.38
CA LEU A 123 -13.31 -4.08 -4.71
C LEU A 123 -13.37 -5.61 -4.54
N PRO A 124 -14.57 -6.19 -4.37
CA PRO A 124 -14.73 -7.64 -4.36
C PRO A 124 -14.11 -8.28 -5.61
N GLY A 125 -13.23 -9.26 -5.40
CA GLY A 125 -12.50 -9.95 -6.46
C GLY A 125 -11.11 -9.38 -6.77
N GLU A 126 -10.74 -8.21 -6.24
CA GLU A 126 -9.36 -7.72 -6.30
C GLU A 126 -8.50 -8.44 -5.26
N THR A 127 -7.24 -8.71 -5.63
CA THR A 127 -6.31 -9.41 -4.74
C THR A 127 -5.66 -8.42 -3.76
N VAL A 128 -5.71 -8.76 -2.48
CA VAL A 128 -4.95 -8.06 -1.42
C VAL A 128 -3.88 -8.99 -0.89
N ILE A 129 -2.63 -8.55 -0.90
CA ILE A 129 -1.47 -9.30 -0.44
C ILE A 129 -0.99 -8.66 0.87
N ASP A 130 -1.16 -9.38 1.97
CA ASP A 130 -0.59 -9.02 3.26
C ASP A 130 0.86 -9.49 3.30
N LYS A 131 1.78 -8.58 3.61
CA LYS A 131 3.21 -8.87 3.61
C LYS A 131 3.88 -8.42 4.91
N PRO A 132 4.55 -9.32 5.62
CA PRO A 132 5.34 -8.97 6.81
C PRO A 132 6.70 -8.36 6.45
N GLY A 133 7.06 -8.36 5.17
CA GLY A 133 8.32 -7.83 4.65
C GLY A 133 8.15 -6.59 3.79
N LYS A 134 9.27 -6.02 3.33
CA LYS A 134 9.26 -4.90 2.39
C LYS A 134 8.84 -5.31 0.99
N GLY A 135 9.13 -6.55 0.59
CA GLY A 135 8.69 -7.13 -0.67
C GLY A 135 7.48 -8.05 -0.49
N ALA A 136 6.76 -8.30 -1.59
CA ALA A 136 5.63 -9.23 -1.61
C ALA A 136 6.05 -10.68 -1.93
N PHE A 137 7.31 -10.89 -2.25
CA PHE A 137 7.90 -12.20 -2.55
C PHE A 137 8.90 -12.55 -1.44
N TYR A 138 8.46 -13.28 -0.42
CA TYR A 138 9.26 -13.68 0.75
C TYR A 138 9.01 -15.15 1.11
#